data_dbb74598069861be89e7226ec6d1c967
#
_entry.id   dbb74598069861be89e7226ec6d1c967
#
_cell.length_a   1.000
_cell.length_b   1.000
_cell.length_c   1.000
_cell.angle_alpha   90.00
_cell.angle_beta   90.00
_cell.angle_gamma   90.00
#
_symmetry.space_group_name_H-M   'P 1'
#
loop_
_entity.id
_entity.type
_entity.pdbx_description
1 polymer ?
#
loop_
_entity_poly.entity_id
_entity_poly.type
_entity_poly.pdbx_seq_one_letter_code
_entity_poly.pdbx_strand_id
1 'polypeptide(L)'
;MTNNKGMTLIELLVVITVISILIVALGFQFTGWVSGYKVESQTKELYIDLINTRARAMQRNRMHFVDLAGNQYNIYEDDNPAPNGDDVANTAVDTRLSQRNLEPRYPIISSIARIQFDTNGLANSLGNKYSICSNAPSDADGADYNCITISSTRIKMGKLTTSIANGGACGTVLATAVANCVEK
;
A
#
# COMPACT_ATOMS: atom_id res chain seq x y z
N MET A 1 53.04 21.73 23.38
CA MET A 1 53.66 20.55 22.76
C MET A 1 52.55 19.50 22.57
N THR A 2 51.98 19.39 21.38
CA THR A 2 50.97 18.39 21.03
C THR A 2 51.70 17.08 20.74
N ASN A 3 51.45 16.07 21.56
CA ASN A 3 52.05 14.75 21.42
C ASN A 3 51.34 13.99 20.31
N ASN A 4 51.76 14.17 19.06
CA ASN A 4 51.22 13.40 17.92
C ASN A 4 51.72 11.95 18.00
N LYS A 5 50.96 11.08 18.68
CA LYS A 5 51.20 9.65 18.65
C LYS A 5 50.69 9.14 17.31
N GLY A 6 51.56 8.64 16.47
CA GLY A 6 51.22 7.96 15.24
C GLY A 6 50.51 6.64 15.50
N MET A 7 49.53 6.28 14.66
CA MET A 7 48.82 4.99 14.74
C MET A 7 49.75 3.86 14.25
N THR A 8 49.72 2.73 14.89
CA THR A 8 50.52 1.59 14.46
C THR A 8 49.80 0.82 13.35
N LEU A 9 50.56 0.15 12.47
CA LEU A 9 50.01 -0.65 11.37
C LEU A 9 49.09 -1.78 11.90
N ILE A 10 49.46 -2.40 13.03
CA ILE A 10 48.65 -3.44 13.66
C ILE A 10 47.31 -2.89 14.19
N GLU A 11 47.29 -1.68 14.73
CA GLU A 11 46.08 -1.04 15.22
C GLU A 11 45.10 -0.74 14.08
N LEU A 12 45.58 -0.26 12.91
CA LEU A 12 44.77 -0.09 11.71
C LEU A 12 44.20 -1.42 11.23
N LEU A 13 45.00 -2.49 11.21
CA LEU A 13 44.56 -3.82 10.78
C LEU A 13 43.44 -4.36 11.67
N VAL A 14 43.58 -4.22 13.00
CA VAL A 14 42.53 -4.65 13.95
C VAL A 14 41.23 -3.85 13.71
N VAL A 15 41.31 -2.54 13.52
CA VAL A 15 40.14 -1.71 13.31
C VAL A 15 39.40 -2.12 12.04
N ILE A 16 40.07 -2.31 10.91
CA ILE A 16 39.42 -2.71 9.64
C ILE A 16 38.79 -4.11 9.74
N THR A 17 39.41 -5.05 10.48
CA THR A 17 38.82 -6.39 10.65
C THR A 17 37.55 -6.33 11.50
N VAL A 18 37.53 -5.56 12.59
CA VAL A 18 36.33 -5.38 13.43
C VAL A 18 35.21 -4.70 12.63
N ILE A 19 35.52 -3.65 11.89
CA ILE A 19 34.50 -2.95 11.05
C ILE A 19 33.95 -3.92 9.99
N SER A 20 34.78 -4.73 9.34
CA SER A 20 34.34 -5.69 8.33
C SER A 20 33.34 -6.71 8.90
N ILE A 21 33.60 -7.24 10.09
CA ILE A 21 32.69 -8.17 10.78
C ILE A 21 31.36 -7.48 11.10
N LEU A 22 31.38 -6.25 11.59
CA LEU A 22 30.17 -5.48 11.91
C LEU A 22 29.34 -5.20 10.67
N ILE A 23 29.94 -4.82 9.55
CA ILE A 23 29.22 -4.56 8.29
C ILE A 23 28.50 -5.82 7.80
N VAL A 24 29.16 -6.99 7.86
CA VAL A 24 28.54 -8.26 7.46
C VAL A 24 27.37 -8.62 8.39
N ALA A 25 27.55 -8.49 9.70
CA ALA A 25 26.52 -8.82 10.70
C ALA A 25 25.27 -7.94 10.57
N LEU A 26 25.44 -6.64 10.31
CA LEU A 26 24.33 -5.68 10.18
C LEU A 26 23.64 -5.75 8.79
N GLY A 27 24.38 -6.10 7.73
CA GLY A 27 23.89 -6.05 6.35
C GLY A 27 22.66 -6.91 6.09
N PHE A 28 22.54 -8.06 6.75
CA PHE A 28 21.41 -8.99 6.54
C PHE A 28 20.08 -8.50 7.14
N GLN A 29 20.11 -7.68 8.20
CA GLN A 29 18.88 -7.17 8.83
C GLN A 29 18.33 -5.91 8.14
N PHE A 30 19.18 -5.17 7.43
CA PHE A 30 18.78 -3.92 6.77
C PHE A 30 17.79 -4.13 5.63
N THR A 31 17.91 -5.22 4.88
CA THR A 31 17.04 -5.48 3.71
C THR A 31 15.59 -5.69 4.09
N GLY A 32 15.31 -6.45 5.13
CA GLY A 32 13.96 -6.70 5.61
C GLY A 32 13.27 -5.44 6.16
N TRP A 33 14.00 -4.61 6.88
CA TRP A 33 13.47 -3.35 7.40
C TRP A 33 13.11 -2.35 6.28
N VAL A 34 13.98 -2.22 5.27
CA VAL A 34 13.71 -1.37 4.10
C VAL A 34 12.50 -1.89 3.30
N SER A 35 12.39 -3.20 3.12
CA SER A 35 11.25 -3.81 2.41
C SER A 35 9.93 -3.56 3.16
N GLY A 36 9.92 -3.73 4.47
CA GLY A 36 8.74 -3.43 5.30
C GLY A 36 8.31 -1.96 5.22
N TYR A 37 9.29 -1.04 5.30
CA TYR A 37 9.02 0.40 5.16
C TYR A 37 8.42 0.77 3.80
N LYS A 38 8.91 0.18 2.71
CA LYS A 38 8.38 0.42 1.35
C LYS A 38 6.94 -0.05 1.21
N VAL A 39 6.61 -1.25 1.69
CA VAL A 39 5.25 -1.78 1.71
C VAL A 39 4.32 -0.86 2.49
N GLU A 40 4.76 -0.42 3.67
CA GLU A 40 3.98 0.47 4.51
C GLU A 40 3.75 1.83 3.84
N SER A 41 4.79 2.40 3.22
CA SER A 41 4.70 3.66 2.48
C SER A 41 3.70 3.58 1.34
N GLN A 42 3.76 2.53 0.51
CA GLN A 42 2.81 2.32 -0.59
C GLN A 42 1.37 2.10 -0.08
N THR A 43 1.21 1.36 1.02
CA THR A 43 -0.11 1.15 1.63
C THR A 43 -0.70 2.46 2.13
N LYS A 44 0.10 3.30 2.77
CA LYS A 44 -0.32 4.64 3.24
C LYS A 44 -0.64 5.58 2.08
N GLU A 45 0.14 5.56 1.01
CA GLU A 45 -0.13 6.37 -0.19
C GLU A 45 -1.47 5.99 -0.82
N LEU A 46 -1.70 4.69 -1.04
CA LEU A 46 -2.97 4.20 -1.56
C LEU A 46 -4.15 4.56 -0.64
N TYR A 47 -3.97 4.44 0.67
CA TYR A 47 -5.00 4.83 1.64
C TYR A 47 -5.37 6.31 1.53
N ILE A 48 -4.36 7.19 1.44
CA ILE A 48 -4.55 8.64 1.28
C ILE A 48 -5.26 8.95 -0.03
N ASP A 49 -4.87 8.30 -1.11
CA ASP A 49 -5.49 8.49 -2.42
C ASP A 49 -6.96 8.03 -2.44
N LEU A 50 -7.29 6.93 -1.74
CA LEU A 50 -8.69 6.49 -1.57
C LEU A 50 -9.52 7.50 -0.76
N ILE A 51 -8.98 8.04 0.33
CA ILE A 51 -9.66 9.07 1.13
C ILE A 51 -9.85 10.36 0.30
N ASN A 52 -8.84 10.77 -0.45
CA ASN A 52 -8.92 11.94 -1.32
C ASN A 52 -9.93 11.74 -2.46
N THR A 53 -9.98 10.55 -3.06
CA THR A 53 -10.94 10.20 -4.11
C THR A 53 -12.37 10.28 -3.58
N ARG A 54 -12.60 9.71 -2.39
CA ARG A 54 -13.87 9.82 -1.69
C ARG A 54 -14.27 11.27 -1.41
N ALA A 55 -13.35 12.08 -0.91
CA ALA A 55 -13.59 13.50 -0.63
C ALA A 55 -13.92 14.28 -1.91
N ARG A 56 -13.24 14.00 -3.01
CA ARG A 56 -13.53 14.61 -4.32
C ARG A 56 -14.91 14.24 -4.84
N ALA A 57 -15.34 12.97 -4.69
CA ALA A 57 -16.66 12.53 -5.08
C ALA A 57 -17.76 13.39 -4.41
N MET A 58 -17.62 13.60 -3.11
CA MET A 58 -18.52 14.47 -2.34
C MET A 58 -18.43 15.95 -2.75
N GLN A 59 -17.21 16.48 -2.94
CA GLN A 59 -17.00 17.89 -3.27
C GLN A 59 -17.50 18.26 -4.66
N ARG A 60 -17.30 17.37 -5.63
CA ARG A 60 -17.70 17.60 -7.02
C ARG A 60 -19.12 17.12 -7.34
N ASN A 61 -19.74 16.43 -6.38
CA ASN A 61 -21.06 15.81 -6.57
C ASN A 61 -21.09 14.90 -7.81
N ARG A 62 -20.03 14.08 -7.98
CA ARG A 62 -19.84 13.15 -9.08
C ARG A 62 -19.23 11.86 -8.59
N MET A 63 -19.57 10.75 -9.22
CA MET A 63 -18.93 9.50 -8.93
C MET A 63 -17.43 9.58 -9.27
N HIS A 64 -16.61 9.02 -8.39
CA HIS A 64 -15.19 8.80 -8.63
C HIS A 64 -14.89 7.33 -8.41
N PHE A 65 -13.95 6.80 -9.17
CA PHE A 65 -13.59 5.40 -9.01
C PHE A 65 -12.09 5.16 -9.13
N VAL A 66 -11.63 4.08 -8.54
CA VAL A 66 -10.25 3.64 -8.54
C VAL A 66 -10.18 2.24 -9.13
N ASP A 67 -9.47 2.09 -10.25
CA ASP A 67 -9.16 0.81 -10.87
C ASP A 67 -7.84 0.28 -10.33
N LEU A 68 -7.87 -0.96 -9.83
CA LEU A 68 -6.74 -1.64 -9.22
C LEU A 68 -6.19 -2.70 -10.19
N ALA A 69 -4.92 -2.61 -10.53
CA ALA A 69 -4.29 -3.46 -11.54
C ALA A 69 -2.91 -4.00 -11.08
N GLY A 70 -2.85 -4.64 -9.91
CA GLY A 70 -1.65 -5.30 -9.39
C GLY A 70 -0.47 -4.36 -9.15
N ASN A 71 0.19 -3.93 -10.20
CA ASN A 71 1.38 -3.05 -10.12
C ASN A 71 1.06 -1.56 -10.30
N GLN A 72 -0.19 -1.21 -10.48
CA GLN A 72 -0.63 0.18 -10.62
C GLN A 72 -2.09 0.34 -10.18
N TYR A 73 -2.48 1.58 -9.91
CA TYR A 73 -3.88 1.95 -9.79
C TYR A 73 -4.13 3.28 -10.48
N ASN A 74 -5.35 3.45 -10.98
CA ASN A 74 -5.77 4.63 -11.70
C ASN A 74 -7.00 5.21 -11.02
N ILE A 75 -7.05 6.54 -10.91
CA ILE A 75 -8.16 7.27 -10.33
C ILE A 75 -8.88 8.02 -11.45
N TYR A 76 -10.19 7.86 -11.52
CA TYR A 76 -11.06 8.44 -12.52
C TYR A 76 -12.16 9.27 -11.88
N GLU A 77 -12.62 10.26 -12.63
CA GLU A 77 -13.86 11.01 -12.40
C GLU A 77 -14.85 10.64 -13.49
N ASP A 78 -16.06 10.28 -13.11
CA ASP A 78 -17.18 10.09 -14.02
C ASP A 78 -17.69 11.47 -14.46
N ASP A 79 -17.28 11.88 -15.65
CA ASP A 79 -17.62 13.17 -16.25
C ASP A 79 -18.23 13.03 -17.65
N ASN A 80 -18.53 11.81 -18.06
CA ASN A 80 -19.15 11.54 -19.35
C ASN A 80 -20.50 10.81 -19.16
N PRO A 81 -21.61 11.33 -19.73
CA PRO A 81 -21.69 12.59 -20.50
C PRO A 81 -21.58 13.84 -19.60
N ALA A 82 -20.91 14.85 -20.15
CA ALA A 82 -20.82 16.13 -19.47
C ALA A 82 -22.21 16.75 -19.29
N PRO A 83 -22.49 17.53 -18.21
CA PRO A 83 -21.53 17.95 -17.17
C PRO A 83 -21.45 17.01 -15.95
N ASN A 84 -22.30 16.00 -15.79
CA ASN A 84 -22.48 15.34 -14.50
C ASN A 84 -22.07 13.85 -14.46
N GLY A 85 -21.72 13.24 -15.61
CA GLY A 85 -21.54 11.80 -15.70
C GLY A 85 -22.86 11.02 -15.79
N ASP A 86 -22.78 9.70 -15.83
CA ASP A 86 -23.92 8.79 -15.93
C ASP A 86 -23.98 7.77 -14.77
N ASP A 87 -23.15 7.96 -13.75
CA ASP A 87 -22.96 7.04 -12.60
C ASP A 87 -22.50 5.63 -13.03
N VAL A 88 -21.89 5.52 -14.23
CA VAL A 88 -21.33 4.28 -14.75
C VAL A 88 -19.83 4.42 -14.95
N ALA A 89 -19.04 3.70 -14.17
CA ALA A 89 -17.58 3.74 -14.26
C ALA A 89 -17.08 3.15 -15.59
N ASN A 90 -16.62 4.00 -16.51
CA ASN A 90 -16.15 3.63 -17.83
C ASN A 90 -14.79 4.26 -18.14
N THR A 91 -13.71 3.51 -17.98
CA THR A 91 -12.34 3.97 -18.21
C THR A 91 -12.00 4.41 -19.65
N ALA A 92 -12.87 4.10 -20.61
CA ALA A 92 -12.65 4.49 -22.01
C ALA A 92 -13.12 5.92 -22.32
N VAL A 93 -14.05 6.46 -21.52
CA VAL A 93 -14.69 7.75 -21.77
C VAL A 93 -14.57 8.72 -20.60
N ASP A 94 -14.42 8.19 -19.38
CA ASP A 94 -14.27 8.99 -18.17
C ASP A 94 -12.86 9.54 -18.01
N THR A 95 -12.75 10.70 -17.37
CA THR A 95 -11.47 11.38 -17.21
C THR A 95 -10.60 10.72 -16.16
N ARG A 96 -9.43 10.25 -16.58
CA ARG A 96 -8.41 9.78 -15.65
C ARG A 96 -7.71 10.96 -14.97
N LEU A 97 -7.88 11.06 -13.66
CA LEU A 97 -7.29 12.12 -12.84
C LEU A 97 -5.82 11.84 -12.49
N SER A 98 -5.52 10.59 -12.17
CA SER A 98 -4.14 10.20 -11.84
C SER A 98 -3.89 8.71 -12.10
N GLN A 99 -2.61 8.40 -12.30
CA GLN A 99 -2.09 7.03 -12.35
C GLN A 99 -0.93 6.93 -11.38
N ARG A 100 -0.92 5.86 -10.58
CA ARG A 100 0.16 5.53 -9.66
C ARG A 100 0.73 4.17 -10.01
N ASN A 101 2.04 4.13 -10.24
CA ASN A 101 2.77 2.88 -10.40
C ASN A 101 3.32 2.44 -9.04
N LEU A 102 3.07 1.21 -8.69
CA LEU A 102 3.61 0.57 -7.50
C LEU A 102 4.97 -0.04 -7.81
N GLU A 103 5.79 -0.23 -6.80
CA GLU A 103 7.07 -0.93 -6.99
C GLU A 103 6.79 -2.39 -7.40
N PRO A 104 7.35 -2.89 -8.51
CA PRO A 104 7.02 -4.22 -9.04
C PRO A 104 7.28 -5.38 -8.05
N ARG A 105 8.16 -5.16 -7.07
CA ARG A 105 8.46 -6.12 -6.02
C ARG A 105 7.33 -6.24 -4.99
N TYR A 106 6.47 -5.21 -4.87
CA TYR A 106 5.41 -5.13 -3.88
C TYR A 106 4.06 -4.84 -4.53
N PRO A 107 3.58 -5.73 -5.42
CA PRO A 107 2.28 -5.55 -6.06
C PRO A 107 1.16 -5.63 -5.03
N ILE A 108 -0.01 -5.12 -5.41
CA ILE A 108 -1.22 -5.28 -4.61
C ILE A 108 -2.10 -6.39 -5.17
N ILE A 109 -2.80 -7.07 -4.28
CA ILE A 109 -3.91 -7.95 -4.60
C ILE A 109 -5.17 -7.33 -3.98
N SER A 110 -6.25 -7.34 -4.72
CA SER A 110 -7.55 -6.87 -4.25
C SER A 110 -8.63 -7.90 -4.51
N SER A 111 -9.61 -7.95 -3.62
CA SER A 111 -10.80 -8.76 -3.81
C SER A 111 -11.77 -8.21 -4.86
N ILE A 112 -11.55 -6.96 -5.29
CA ILE A 112 -12.32 -6.29 -6.34
C ILE A 112 -11.37 -5.56 -7.29
N ALA A 113 -11.73 -5.49 -8.57
CA ALA A 113 -10.94 -4.76 -9.56
C ALA A 113 -11.15 -3.25 -9.48
N ARG A 114 -12.30 -2.80 -8.99
CA ARG A 114 -12.71 -1.39 -8.98
C ARG A 114 -13.42 -1.01 -7.69
N ILE A 115 -13.04 0.15 -7.14
CA ILE A 115 -13.71 0.79 -6.01
C ILE A 115 -14.40 2.04 -6.55
N GLN A 116 -15.70 2.18 -6.30
CA GLN A 116 -16.49 3.35 -6.71
C GLN A 116 -16.95 4.09 -5.45
N PHE A 117 -16.88 5.42 -5.50
CA PHE A 117 -17.44 6.32 -4.49
C PHE A 117 -18.54 7.15 -5.14
N ASP A 118 -19.74 7.04 -4.60
CA ASP A 118 -20.88 7.85 -5.04
C ASP A 118 -20.75 9.32 -4.60
N THR A 119 -21.70 10.13 -5.00
CA THR A 119 -21.77 11.57 -4.66
C THR A 119 -21.88 11.84 -3.15
N ASN A 120 -22.30 10.86 -2.35
CA ASN A 120 -22.33 10.91 -0.90
C ASN A 120 -21.04 10.40 -0.25
N GLY A 121 -20.08 9.96 -1.06
CA GLY A 121 -18.83 9.36 -0.62
C GLY A 121 -19.01 7.95 -0.05
N LEU A 122 -20.06 7.25 -0.41
CA LEU A 122 -20.24 5.86 -0.04
C LEU A 122 -19.53 4.96 -1.05
N ALA A 123 -18.75 4.01 -0.53
CA ALA A 123 -18.13 3.01 -1.39
C ALA A 123 -19.17 1.96 -1.82
N ASN A 124 -19.16 1.59 -3.11
CA ASN A 124 -20.01 0.53 -3.64
C ASN A 124 -19.56 -0.84 -3.11
N SER A 125 -19.96 -1.16 -1.91
CA SER A 125 -19.59 -2.40 -1.23
C SER A 125 -20.75 -3.38 -1.03
N LEU A 126 -21.98 -2.98 -1.38
CA LEU A 126 -23.21 -3.81 -1.22
C LEU A 126 -23.27 -4.55 0.13
N GLY A 127 -22.80 -3.92 1.20
CA GLY A 127 -22.77 -4.52 2.54
C GLY A 127 -21.58 -5.42 2.83
N ASN A 128 -20.71 -5.67 1.86
CA ASN A 128 -19.49 -6.46 2.04
C ASN A 128 -18.30 -5.56 2.42
N LYS A 129 -17.30 -6.14 3.06
CA LYS A 129 -16.00 -5.51 3.22
C LYS A 129 -15.05 -6.02 2.13
N TYR A 130 -14.35 -5.13 1.49
CA TYR A 130 -13.30 -5.45 0.54
C TYR A 130 -11.93 -5.25 1.17
N SER A 131 -10.95 -6.03 0.73
CA SER A 131 -9.57 -5.89 1.17
C SER A 131 -8.66 -5.64 -0.02
N ILE A 132 -7.72 -4.74 0.16
CA ILE A 132 -6.55 -4.57 -0.70
C ILE A 132 -5.34 -4.94 0.14
N CYS A 133 -4.52 -5.85 -0.33
CA CYS A 133 -3.39 -6.37 0.42
C CYS A 133 -2.11 -6.22 -0.39
N SER A 134 -1.00 -5.96 0.28
CA SER A 134 0.30 -6.07 -0.35
C SER A 134 0.65 -7.54 -0.58
N ASN A 135 1.07 -7.86 -1.80
CA ASN A 135 1.63 -9.17 -2.15
C ASN A 135 3.17 -9.11 -2.12
N ALA A 136 3.69 -8.64 -1.00
CA ALA A 136 5.11 -8.52 -0.79
C ALA A 136 5.75 -9.88 -0.44
N PRO A 137 7.03 -10.08 -0.79
CA PRO A 137 7.79 -11.24 -0.32
C PRO A 137 7.90 -11.25 1.22
N SER A 138 8.20 -12.41 1.80
CA SER A 138 8.25 -12.62 3.24
C SER A 138 9.29 -11.75 3.99
N ASP A 139 10.27 -11.21 3.28
CA ASP A 139 11.23 -10.24 3.83
C ASP A 139 10.59 -8.89 4.21
N ALA A 140 9.37 -8.61 3.74
CA ALA A 140 8.60 -7.41 4.05
C ALA A 140 7.54 -7.61 5.17
N ASP A 141 7.52 -8.75 5.83
CA ASP A 141 6.56 -9.07 6.92
C ASP A 141 6.67 -8.10 8.12
N GLY A 142 7.77 -7.35 8.23
CA GLY A 142 7.98 -6.31 9.23
C GLY A 142 7.11 -5.06 9.09
N ALA A 143 6.37 -4.89 8.00
CA ALA A 143 5.49 -3.75 7.80
C ALA A 143 4.37 -3.71 8.84
N ASP A 144 4.11 -2.52 9.42
CA ASP A 144 3.02 -2.32 10.39
C ASP A 144 1.65 -2.20 9.71
N TYR A 145 1.64 -1.72 8.47
CA TYR A 145 0.45 -1.60 7.63
C TYR A 145 0.76 -2.21 6.26
N ASN A 146 0.05 -3.26 5.89
CA ASN A 146 0.22 -3.96 4.62
C ASN A 146 -1.11 -4.36 3.97
N CYS A 147 -2.22 -3.90 4.53
CA CYS A 147 -3.55 -4.07 3.95
C CYS A 147 -4.47 -2.88 4.26
N ILE A 148 -5.50 -2.74 3.43
CA ILE A 148 -6.57 -1.75 3.58
C ILE A 148 -7.90 -2.49 3.51
N THR A 149 -8.80 -2.20 4.43
CA THR A 149 -10.19 -2.66 4.38
C THR A 149 -11.12 -1.52 4.01
N ILE A 150 -12.07 -1.81 3.14
CA ILE A 150 -13.05 -0.84 2.63
C ILE A 150 -14.44 -1.41 2.87
N SER A 151 -15.26 -0.64 3.57
CA SER A 151 -16.70 -0.84 3.69
C SER A 151 -17.42 0.37 3.11
N SER A 152 -18.76 0.33 3.01
CA SER A 152 -19.54 1.43 2.43
C SER A 152 -19.18 2.80 3.03
N THR A 153 -18.94 2.87 4.34
CA THR A 153 -18.71 4.14 5.06
C THR A 153 -17.29 4.32 5.59
N ARG A 154 -16.46 3.28 5.59
CA ARG A 154 -15.16 3.31 6.28
C ARG A 154 -14.07 2.73 5.41
N ILE A 155 -12.92 3.39 5.42
CA ILE A 155 -11.67 2.90 4.87
C ILE A 155 -10.69 2.85 6.04
N LYS A 156 -10.05 1.72 6.27
CA LYS A 156 -9.11 1.53 7.37
C LYS A 156 -7.86 0.81 6.89
N MET A 157 -6.73 1.16 7.48
CA MET A 157 -5.49 0.41 7.33
C MET A 157 -5.44 -0.72 8.36
N GLY A 158 -4.70 -1.77 8.03
CA GLY A 158 -4.51 -2.90 8.90
C GLY A 158 -3.22 -3.66 8.60
N LYS A 159 -3.04 -4.73 9.35
CA LYS A 159 -1.94 -5.68 9.15
C LYS A 159 -2.50 -7.05 8.81
N LEU A 160 -1.89 -7.71 7.84
CA LEU A 160 -2.18 -9.11 7.53
C LEU A 160 -1.69 -10.00 8.68
N THR A 161 -2.52 -10.91 9.15
CA THR A 161 -2.14 -11.93 10.14
C THR A 161 -1.20 -12.96 9.54
N THR A 162 -1.43 -13.27 8.26
CA THR A 162 -0.56 -14.14 7.45
C THR A 162 -0.29 -13.43 6.14
N SER A 163 0.98 -13.24 5.78
CA SER A 163 1.33 -12.61 4.51
C SER A 163 0.87 -13.43 3.32
N ILE A 164 0.62 -12.77 2.19
CA ILE A 164 0.19 -13.45 0.96
C ILE A 164 1.24 -14.45 0.51
N ALA A 165 2.53 -14.11 0.62
CA ALA A 165 3.64 -15.02 0.30
C ALA A 165 3.64 -16.31 1.14
N ASN A 166 3.09 -16.27 2.35
CA ASN A 166 2.98 -17.41 3.26
C ASN A 166 1.59 -18.08 3.23
N GLY A 167 0.83 -17.88 2.15
CA GLY A 167 -0.47 -18.50 1.95
C GLY A 167 -1.66 -17.76 2.56
N GLY A 168 -1.46 -16.54 3.02
CA GLY A 168 -2.54 -15.64 3.46
C GLY A 168 -3.47 -15.30 2.29
N ALA A 169 -4.75 -15.11 2.55
CA ALA A 169 -5.73 -14.69 1.56
C ALA A 169 -6.05 -13.19 1.67
N CYS A 170 -6.17 -12.53 0.51
CA CYS A 170 -6.78 -11.22 0.40
C CYS A 170 -8.18 -11.40 -0.19
N GLY A 171 -9.19 -11.43 0.66
CA GLY A 171 -10.55 -11.81 0.25
C GLY A 171 -11.61 -10.78 0.58
N THR A 172 -12.77 -10.94 -0.06
CA THR A 172 -14.03 -10.35 0.40
C THR A 172 -14.39 -11.01 1.72
N VAL A 173 -14.56 -10.21 2.75
CA VAL A 173 -15.09 -10.71 4.02
C VAL A 173 -16.61 -10.66 3.93
N LEU A 174 -17.24 -11.80 3.60
CA LEU A 174 -18.60 -12.06 4.06
C LEU A 174 -18.56 -11.98 5.59
N ALA A 175 -19.58 -11.43 6.22
CA ALA A 175 -19.66 -11.06 7.63
C ALA A 175 -19.22 -12.13 8.67
N THR A 176 -18.85 -13.32 8.25
CA THR A 176 -18.49 -14.46 9.08
C THR A 176 -17.07 -15.00 8.87
N ALA A 177 -16.32 -14.54 7.88
CA ALA A 177 -14.94 -14.98 7.67
C ALA A 177 -13.97 -14.06 8.42
N VAL A 178 -13.07 -14.64 9.19
CA VAL A 178 -11.98 -13.91 9.86
C VAL A 178 -11.12 -13.26 8.77
N ALA A 179 -11.19 -11.94 8.71
CA ALA A 179 -10.39 -11.19 7.78
C ALA A 179 -8.91 -11.41 8.11
N ASN A 180 -8.14 -11.85 7.12
CA ASN A 180 -6.69 -11.89 7.26
C ASN A 180 -6.09 -10.48 7.50
N CYS A 181 -6.81 -9.42 7.09
CA CYS A 181 -6.47 -8.03 7.36
C CYS A 181 -7.11 -7.57 8.68
N VAL A 182 -6.32 -7.45 9.74
CA VAL A 182 -6.74 -6.95 11.05
C VAL A 182 -6.57 -5.42 11.05
N GLU A 183 -7.69 -4.72 11.22
CA GLU A 183 -7.73 -3.26 11.31
C GLU A 183 -6.95 -2.77 12.54
N LYS A 184 -6.16 -1.72 12.34
CA LYS A 184 -5.43 -1.00 13.40
C LYS A 184 -5.97 0.43 13.58
#